data_455e23fc76dbc17a1232da246858ea2b
#
_entry.id   455e23fc76dbc17a1232da246858ea2b
#
_cell.length_a   1.000
_cell.length_b   1.000
_cell.length_c   1.000
_cell.angle_alpha   90.00
_cell.angle_beta   90.00
_cell.angle_gamma   90.00
#
_symmetry.space_group_name_H-M   'P 1'
#
loop_
_entity.id
_entity.type
_entity.pdbx_description
1 polymer ?
#
loop_
_entity_poly.entity_id
_entity_poly.type
_entity_poly.pdbx_seq_one_letter_code
_entity_poly.pdbx_strand_id
1 'polypeptide(L)'
;MKKVGKVTHYYGKIGVAIVDLSGTLKVGDRIKFENGAESEQTVESMQIEHEQVEEAKKGDMIGLKADQKVHEGATVYLAEEE
;
A
#
# COMPACT_ATOMS: atom_id res chain seq x y z
N MET A 1 -6.98 -8.50 10.77
CA MET A 1 -6.44 -7.79 9.60
C MET A 1 -5.84 -8.80 8.63
N LYS A 2 -5.92 -8.49 7.38
CA LYS A 2 -5.47 -9.40 6.32
C LYS A 2 -4.26 -8.80 5.61
N LYS A 3 -3.18 -9.57 5.50
CA LYS A 3 -2.00 -9.14 4.77
C LYS A 3 -2.35 -9.04 3.28
N VAL A 4 -2.09 -7.89 2.69
CA VAL A 4 -2.37 -7.67 1.26
C VAL A 4 -1.12 -7.33 0.47
N GLY A 5 0.00 -7.08 1.12
CA GLY A 5 1.20 -6.81 0.37
C GLY A 5 2.39 -6.49 1.25
N LYS A 6 3.47 -6.13 0.58
CA LYS A 6 4.72 -5.78 1.24
C LYS A 6 5.37 -4.63 0.49
N VAL A 7 5.86 -3.65 1.23
CA VAL A 7 6.56 -2.51 0.64
C VAL A 7 7.93 -2.98 0.17
N THR A 8 8.19 -2.84 -1.13
CA THR A 8 9.47 -3.22 -1.70
C THR A 8 10.39 -2.03 -1.85
N HIS A 9 9.80 -0.82 -1.96
CA HIS A 9 10.57 0.38 -2.13
C HIS A 9 9.76 1.60 -1.68
N TYR A 10 10.43 2.63 -1.18
CA TYR A 10 9.76 3.86 -0.77
C TYR A 10 10.51 5.06 -1.33
N TYR A 11 9.80 5.90 -2.06
CA TYR A 11 10.34 7.13 -2.63
C TYR A 11 9.93 8.31 -1.77
N GLY A 12 10.79 8.69 -0.85
CA GLY A 12 10.46 9.72 0.13
C GLY A 12 10.21 11.09 -0.46
N LYS A 13 10.84 11.40 -1.59
CA LYS A 13 10.67 12.71 -2.23
C LYS A 13 9.28 12.94 -2.77
N ILE A 14 8.64 11.89 -3.20
CA ILE A 14 7.30 12.00 -3.78
C ILE A 14 6.24 11.34 -2.90
N GLY A 15 6.66 10.72 -1.80
CA GLY A 15 5.73 10.10 -0.87
C GLY A 15 5.02 8.89 -1.44
N VAL A 16 5.71 8.09 -2.24
CA VAL A 16 5.11 6.91 -2.87
C VAL A 16 5.81 5.65 -2.41
N ALA A 17 5.02 4.68 -1.99
CA ALA A 17 5.52 3.35 -1.63
C ALA A 17 5.19 2.38 -2.75
N ILE A 18 6.17 1.57 -3.14
CA ILE A 18 5.93 0.50 -4.09
C ILE A 18 5.59 -0.75 -3.31
N VAL A 19 4.43 -1.29 -3.59
CA VAL A 19 3.89 -2.44 -2.85
C VAL A 19 3.69 -3.62 -3.79
N ASP A 20 4.28 -4.74 -3.41
CA ASP A 20 4.06 -6.00 -4.10
C ASP A 20 2.84 -6.66 -3.48
N LEU A 21 1.75 -6.71 -4.20
CA LEU A 21 0.49 -7.19 -3.65
C LEU A 21 0.43 -8.71 -3.58
N SER A 22 -0.08 -9.19 -2.46
CA SER A 22 -0.40 -10.60 -2.27
C SER A 22 -1.90 -10.83 -2.14
N GLY A 23 -2.68 -9.78 -2.29
CA GLY A 23 -4.14 -9.83 -2.27
C GLY A 23 -4.71 -8.63 -3.01
N THR A 24 -6.03 -8.54 -3.06
CA THR A 24 -6.71 -7.45 -3.75
C THR A 24 -6.72 -6.20 -2.89
N LEU A 25 -6.46 -5.06 -3.52
CA LEU A 25 -6.52 -3.77 -2.85
C LEU A 25 -7.26 -2.79 -3.75
N LYS A 26 -8.10 -1.94 -3.15
CA LYS A 26 -8.90 -0.96 -3.88
C LYS A 26 -8.72 0.42 -3.30
N VAL A 27 -8.90 1.42 -4.13
CA VAL A 27 -8.98 2.80 -3.67
C VAL A 27 -10.18 2.92 -2.72
N GLY A 28 -9.96 3.54 -1.59
CA GLY A 28 -10.95 3.63 -0.53
C GLY A 28 -10.78 2.63 0.59
N ASP A 29 -9.96 1.61 0.36
CA ASP A 29 -9.67 0.64 1.41
C ASP A 29 -8.78 1.28 2.47
N ARG A 30 -8.96 0.86 3.70
CA ARG A 30 -8.11 1.31 4.78
C ARG A 30 -7.01 0.30 5.00
N ILE A 31 -5.78 0.77 5.03
CA ILE A 31 -4.62 -0.10 5.16
C ILE A 31 -3.77 0.31 6.35
N LYS A 32 -2.96 -0.63 6.80
CA LYS A 32 -2.04 -0.42 7.89
C LYS A 32 -0.67 -0.92 7.48
N PHE A 33 0.34 -0.08 7.69
CA PHE A 33 1.74 -0.48 7.49
C PHE A 33 2.30 -0.91 8.83
N GLU A 34 2.99 -2.02 8.84
CA GLU A 34 3.60 -2.55 10.05
C GLU A 34 5.06 -2.87 9.81
N ASN A 35 5.91 -2.11 10.46
CA ASN A 35 7.35 -2.37 10.47
C ASN A 35 7.99 -1.44 11.50
N GLY A 36 7.82 -1.78 12.77
CA GLY A 36 8.37 -0.98 13.85
C GLY A 36 7.54 0.23 14.22
N ALA A 37 7.01 0.94 13.25
CA ALA A 37 6.08 2.03 13.47
C ALA A 37 4.80 1.70 12.75
N GLU A 38 3.69 1.73 13.45
CA GLU A 38 2.39 1.44 12.86
C GLU A 38 1.78 2.72 12.31
N SER A 39 1.27 2.66 11.10
CA SER A 39 0.52 3.77 10.53
C SER A 39 -0.63 3.24 9.69
N GLU A 40 -1.76 3.91 9.78
CA GLU A 40 -2.95 3.57 9.01
C GLU A 40 -3.29 4.72 8.09
N GLN A 41 -3.81 4.37 6.94
CA GLN A 41 -4.31 5.38 6.01
C GLN A 41 -5.34 4.75 5.08
N THR A 42 -6.13 5.60 4.47
CA THR A 42 -7.03 5.19 3.40
C THR A 42 -6.27 5.29 2.09
N VAL A 43 -6.47 4.30 1.23
CA VAL A 43 -5.86 4.31 -0.10
C VAL A 43 -6.55 5.39 -0.93
N GLU A 44 -5.81 6.47 -1.23
CA GLU A 44 -6.36 7.58 -2.01
C GLU A 44 -6.11 7.39 -3.49
N SER A 45 -4.97 6.83 -3.85
CA SER A 45 -4.64 6.59 -5.24
C SER A 45 -3.61 5.48 -5.36
N MET A 46 -3.70 4.75 -6.44
CA MET A 46 -2.75 3.70 -6.77
C MET A 46 -2.40 3.80 -8.24
N GLN A 47 -1.18 3.39 -8.59
CA GLN A 47 -0.74 3.38 -9.98
C GLN A 47 -0.07 2.05 -10.29
N ILE A 48 -0.30 1.56 -11.50
CA ILE A 48 0.42 0.43 -12.07
C ILE A 48 1.05 0.92 -13.35
N GLU A 49 2.38 0.86 -13.43
CA GLU A 49 3.12 1.33 -14.61
C GLU A 49 2.73 2.75 -15.02
N HIS A 50 2.67 3.64 -14.02
CA HIS A 50 2.34 5.06 -14.19
C HIS A 50 0.90 5.34 -14.60
N GLU A 51 0.05 4.32 -14.60
CA GLU A 51 -1.36 4.50 -14.87
C GLU A 51 -2.17 4.36 -13.58
N GLN A 52 -3.05 5.32 -13.35
CA GLN A 52 -3.90 5.32 -12.17
C GLN A 52 -4.92 4.19 -12.29
N VAL A 53 -5.05 3.41 -11.22
CA VAL A 53 -6.03 2.31 -11.17
C VAL A 53 -6.85 2.41 -9.90
N GLU A 54 -8.05 1.86 -9.94
CA GLU A 54 -8.93 1.86 -8.77
C GLU A 54 -8.84 0.55 -8.01
N GLU A 55 -8.35 -0.50 -8.65
CA GLU A 55 -8.24 -1.81 -8.03
C GLU A 55 -6.98 -2.50 -8.54
N ALA A 56 -6.29 -3.20 -7.65
CA ALA A 56 -5.15 -4.01 -8.01
C ALA A 56 -5.29 -5.37 -7.33
N LYS A 57 -4.65 -6.37 -7.91
CA LYS A 57 -4.83 -7.77 -7.51
C LYS A 57 -3.50 -8.40 -7.13
N LYS A 58 -3.57 -9.59 -6.57
CA LYS A 58 -2.41 -10.40 -6.25
C LYS A 58 -1.47 -10.49 -7.46
N GLY A 59 -0.20 -10.24 -7.21
CA GLY A 59 0.82 -10.27 -8.24
C GLY A 59 1.09 -8.92 -8.88
N ASP A 60 0.24 -7.94 -8.65
CA ASP A 60 0.48 -6.59 -9.17
C ASP A 60 1.45 -5.85 -8.26
N MET A 61 2.30 -5.05 -8.88
CA MET A 61 3.18 -4.17 -8.14
C MET A 61 2.68 -2.75 -8.35
N ILE A 62 2.28 -2.11 -7.25
CA ILE A 62 1.63 -0.81 -7.34
C ILE A 62 2.45 0.28 -6.69
N GLY A 63 2.26 1.50 -7.17
CA GLY A 63 2.73 2.70 -6.49
C GLY A 63 1.57 3.28 -5.70
N LEU A 64 1.75 3.40 -4.40
CA LEU A 64 0.72 3.86 -3.49
C LEU A 64 1.19 5.11 -2.79
N LYS A 65 0.35 6.14 -2.81
CA LYS A 65 0.69 7.37 -2.08
C LYS A 65 0.61 7.09 -0.59
N ALA A 66 1.72 7.32 0.10
CA ALA A 66 1.81 7.12 1.54
C ALA A 66 1.72 8.47 2.23
N ASP A 67 0.84 8.57 3.23
CA ASP A 67 0.67 9.81 4.00
C ASP A 67 1.85 10.03 4.93
N GLN A 68 2.52 8.97 5.32
CA GLN A 68 3.66 9.03 6.23
C GLN A 68 4.80 8.21 5.66
N LYS A 69 5.99 8.46 6.17
CA LYS A 69 7.15 7.69 5.78
C LYS A 69 6.96 6.22 6.16
N VAL A 70 7.19 5.33 5.22
CA VAL A 70 7.14 3.90 5.47
C VAL A 70 8.50 3.30 5.14
N HIS A 71 8.79 2.16 5.72
CA HIS A 71 10.08 1.50 5.51
C HIS A 71 9.95 0.41 4.47
N GLU A 72 11.03 0.22 3.70
CA GLU A 72 11.11 -0.93 2.82
C GLU A 72 11.03 -2.19 3.66
N GLY A 73 10.28 -3.17 3.18
CA GLY A 73 10.05 -4.40 3.92
C GLY A 73 8.83 -4.36 4.82
N ALA A 74 8.19 -3.18 4.96
CA ALA A 74 6.98 -3.08 5.76
C ALA A 74 5.87 -3.94 5.18
N THR A 75 5.12 -4.59 6.06
CA THR A 75 3.97 -5.39 5.63
C THR A 75 2.75 -4.49 5.57
N VAL A 76 1.96 -4.66 4.52
CA VAL A 76 0.72 -3.91 4.34
C VAL A 76 -0.45 -4.81 4.66
N TYR A 77 -1.28 -4.37 5.59
CA TYR A 77 -2.47 -5.11 6.00
C TYR A 77 -3.71 -4.34 5.58
N LEU A 78 -4.74 -5.07 5.22
CA LEU A 78 -6.05 -4.48 4.99
C LEU A 78 -6.75 -4.41 6.35
N ALA A 79 -7.06 -3.20 6.79
CA ALA A 79 -7.80 -3.01 8.02
C ALA A 79 -9.27 -3.22 7.71
N GLU A 80 -9.81 -4.34 8.16
CA GLU A 80 -11.20 -4.66 7.91
C GLU A 80 -12.06 -4.00 8.98
N GLU A 81 -13.15 -3.40 8.52
CA GLU A 81 -14.13 -2.82 9.44
C GLU A 81 -15.30 -3.77 9.59
N GLU A 82 -15.73 -3.90 10.83
CA GLU A 82 -16.88 -4.71 11.15
C GLU A 82 -18.17 -3.95 10.92
#